data_ff4086b6018a400def5225bbc7ceace7
#
_entry.id   ff4086b6018a400def5225bbc7ceace7
#
_cell.length_a   1.000
_cell.length_b   1.000
_cell.length_c   1.000
_cell.angle_alpha   90.00
_cell.angle_beta   90.00
_cell.angle_gamma   90.00
#
_symmetry.space_group_name_H-M   'P 1'
#
loop_
_entity.id
_entity.type
_entity.pdbx_description
1 polymer ?
#
loop_
_entity_poly.entity_id
_entity_poly.type
_entity_poly.pdbx_seq_one_letter_code
_entity_poly.pdbx_strand_id
1 'polypeptide(L)'
;MDTIEDIVLDHDGRGISALRPHVATDFCTQAADLIIDSPGTALIVTGFYILDAGASETDGPPGAVVIGEGLAALGYEVVYVSDRYTVPSINHTIGDAAPVIDFPITSDGQSEEFAVDLLSRYSPSVVIAIERCGMTAQGTFHNMHGKDISAYNARTDFLFTSHNRTIGVGDGGNEIGMGNHADVVAATESLVGMPCVTKTSELVIGSTSNWGGYGLVAALSERSGKNVLASVEHEREILDSFVEAGLVDGMTQDNVPMVDGFSHDENSAIVQRLQDYLRAKGVSA
;
A
#
# COMPACT_ATOMS: atom_id res chain seq x y z
N MET A 1 21.03 -4.98 -15.21
CA MET A 1 20.65 -4.52 -13.86
C MET A 1 19.15 -4.56 -13.84
N ASP A 2 18.60 -5.20 -12.85
CA ASP A 2 17.15 -5.28 -12.71
C ASP A 2 16.56 -3.88 -12.56
N THR A 3 15.36 -3.65 -13.08
CA THR A 3 14.60 -2.41 -12.83
C THR A 3 13.98 -2.46 -11.43
N ILE A 4 13.43 -1.34 -10.96
CA ILE A 4 12.68 -1.32 -9.70
C ILE A 4 11.53 -2.33 -9.77
N GLU A 5 10.82 -2.37 -10.90
CA GLU A 5 9.68 -3.25 -11.16
C GLU A 5 10.10 -4.73 -11.18
N ASP A 6 11.27 -5.06 -11.72
CA ASP A 6 11.79 -6.43 -11.69
C ASP A 6 12.12 -6.88 -10.25
N ILE A 7 12.60 -5.94 -9.41
CA ILE A 7 12.92 -6.23 -8.01
C ILE A 7 11.66 -6.46 -7.19
N VAL A 8 10.65 -5.61 -7.30
CA VAL A 8 9.43 -5.70 -6.49
C VAL A 8 8.48 -6.80 -6.93
N LEU A 9 8.64 -7.33 -8.16
CA LEU A 9 7.90 -8.47 -8.69
C LEU A 9 8.66 -9.80 -8.58
N ASP A 10 9.82 -9.82 -7.93
CA ASP A 10 10.55 -11.07 -7.70
C ASP A 10 9.76 -11.99 -6.76
N HIS A 11 9.96 -13.29 -6.89
CA HIS A 11 9.28 -14.31 -6.08
C HIS A 11 7.73 -14.27 -6.13
N ASP A 12 7.13 -13.85 -7.26
CA ASP A 12 5.67 -13.78 -7.42
C ASP A 12 4.99 -15.14 -7.19
N GLY A 13 4.57 -15.38 -5.97
CA GLY A 13 3.86 -16.59 -5.55
C GLY A 13 2.36 -16.56 -5.84
N ARG A 14 1.77 -15.37 -5.97
CA ARG A 14 0.32 -15.16 -6.18
C ARG A 14 -0.05 -15.04 -7.66
N GLY A 15 0.90 -14.70 -8.53
CA GLY A 15 0.67 -14.52 -9.95
C GLY A 15 0.26 -13.10 -10.35
N ILE A 16 0.54 -12.09 -9.51
CA ILE A 16 0.26 -10.68 -9.83
C ILE A 16 1.02 -10.22 -11.08
N SER A 17 2.14 -10.86 -11.42
CA SER A 17 2.90 -10.62 -12.65
C SER A 17 2.09 -10.84 -13.92
N ALA A 18 0.93 -11.49 -13.86
CA ALA A 18 -0.02 -11.54 -14.99
C ALA A 18 -0.49 -10.14 -15.40
N LEU A 19 -0.48 -9.17 -14.51
CA LEU A 19 -0.79 -7.77 -14.81
C LEU A 19 0.38 -7.02 -15.48
N ARG A 20 1.62 -7.54 -15.43
CA ARG A 20 2.82 -6.87 -15.96
C ARG A 20 2.67 -6.39 -17.42
N PRO A 21 2.05 -7.14 -18.36
CA PRO A 21 1.81 -6.67 -19.72
C PRO A 21 0.76 -5.56 -19.86
N HIS A 22 -0.01 -5.30 -18.82
CA HIS A 22 -1.15 -4.38 -18.81
C HIS A 22 -0.88 -3.07 -18.07
N VAL A 23 0.16 -3.03 -17.24
CA VAL A 23 0.63 -1.82 -16.56
C VAL A 23 1.83 -1.21 -17.30
N ALA A 24 2.15 0.05 -17.01
CA ALA A 24 3.34 0.70 -17.57
C ALA A 24 4.62 -0.09 -17.19
N THR A 25 5.62 -0.07 -18.08
CA THR A 25 6.89 -0.77 -17.84
C THR A 25 7.68 -0.18 -16.66
N ASP A 26 7.42 1.07 -16.33
CA ASP A 26 8.04 1.91 -15.31
C ASP A 26 6.98 2.47 -14.34
N PHE A 27 6.03 1.63 -13.93
CA PHE A 27 4.87 2.03 -13.12
C PHE A 27 5.26 2.70 -11.78
N CYS A 28 6.36 2.28 -11.15
CA CYS A 28 6.87 2.95 -9.95
C CYS A 28 7.32 4.38 -10.26
N THR A 29 7.98 4.59 -11.40
CA THR A 29 8.43 5.92 -11.84
C THR A 29 7.24 6.83 -12.17
N GLN A 30 6.22 6.32 -12.87
CA GLN A 30 5.01 7.11 -13.19
C GLN A 30 4.27 7.52 -11.92
N ALA A 31 4.13 6.61 -10.95
CA ALA A 31 3.55 6.93 -9.67
C ALA A 31 4.39 7.96 -8.88
N ALA A 32 5.72 7.84 -8.91
CA ALA A 32 6.62 8.83 -8.29
C ALA A 32 6.52 10.22 -8.97
N ASP A 33 6.43 10.27 -10.30
CA ASP A 33 6.26 11.52 -11.04
C ASP A 33 4.92 12.20 -10.69
N LEU A 34 3.83 11.43 -10.57
CA LEU A 34 2.55 11.94 -10.12
C LEU A 34 2.67 12.63 -8.75
N ILE A 35 3.45 12.08 -7.82
CA ILE A 35 3.68 12.66 -6.49
C ILE A 35 4.50 13.94 -6.61
N ILE A 36 5.69 13.86 -7.24
CA ILE A 36 6.67 14.97 -7.31
C ILE A 36 6.08 16.22 -7.99
N ASP A 37 5.23 16.05 -8.98
CA ASP A 37 4.57 17.15 -9.70
C ASP A 37 3.59 17.96 -8.83
N SER A 38 3.28 17.49 -7.63
CA SER A 38 2.31 18.13 -6.73
C SER A 38 2.72 18.00 -5.26
N PRO A 39 3.68 18.82 -4.82
CA PRO A 39 4.03 18.86 -3.40
C PRO A 39 2.86 19.36 -2.54
N GLY A 40 2.74 18.86 -1.32
CA GLY A 40 1.66 19.21 -0.41
C GLY A 40 1.40 18.15 0.64
N THR A 41 0.13 17.88 0.92
CA THR A 41 -0.28 16.82 1.87
C THR A 41 -0.53 15.51 1.13
N ALA A 42 0.02 14.41 1.63
CA ALA A 42 -0.27 13.07 1.18
C ALA A 42 -1.18 12.35 2.19
N LEU A 43 -2.32 11.83 1.72
CA LEU A 43 -3.10 10.88 2.49
C LEU A 43 -2.65 9.47 2.12
N ILE A 44 -2.26 8.65 3.12
CA ILE A 44 -1.84 7.26 2.94
C ILE A 44 -2.86 6.35 3.60
N VAL A 45 -3.53 5.53 2.80
CA VAL A 45 -4.61 4.64 3.21
C VAL A 45 -4.10 3.21 3.22
N THR A 46 -4.20 2.50 4.35
CA THR A 46 -3.70 1.13 4.47
C THR A 46 -4.51 0.30 5.45
N GLY A 47 -4.20 -0.99 5.52
CA GLY A 47 -4.73 -1.95 6.47
C GLY A 47 -5.74 -2.91 5.87
N PHE A 48 -5.46 -4.18 6.05
CA PHE A 48 -6.31 -5.30 5.64
C PHE A 48 -6.58 -6.22 6.84
N TYR A 49 -7.85 -6.60 7.03
CA TYR A 49 -8.24 -7.42 8.17
C TYR A 49 -8.30 -8.90 7.81
N ILE A 50 -7.53 -9.71 8.51
CA ILE A 50 -7.51 -11.17 8.37
C ILE A 50 -8.58 -11.77 9.27
N LEU A 51 -9.69 -12.21 8.65
CA LEU A 51 -10.90 -12.63 9.35
C LEU A 51 -10.66 -13.78 10.32
N ASP A 52 -9.91 -14.78 9.88
CA ASP A 52 -9.69 -16.01 10.67
C ASP A 52 -8.70 -15.77 11.83
N ALA A 53 -7.77 -14.82 11.70
CA ALA A 53 -6.86 -14.41 12.77
C ALA A 53 -7.48 -13.38 13.73
N GLY A 54 -8.49 -12.63 13.28
CA GLY A 54 -9.10 -11.56 14.07
C GLY A 54 -8.22 -10.33 14.26
N ALA A 55 -7.27 -10.08 13.34
CA ALA A 55 -6.29 -9.01 13.40
C ALA A 55 -6.02 -8.44 12.00
N SER A 56 -5.41 -7.25 11.91
CA SER A 56 -4.87 -6.74 10.65
C SER A 56 -3.55 -7.40 10.32
N GLU A 57 -3.22 -7.43 9.03
CA GLU A 57 -2.00 -8.08 8.55
C GLU A 57 -0.79 -7.13 8.46
N THR A 58 0.38 -7.76 8.33
CA THR A 58 1.69 -7.11 8.19
C THR A 58 1.97 -6.63 6.76
N ASP A 59 1.23 -7.05 5.75
CA ASP A 59 1.34 -6.42 4.44
C ASP A 59 0.52 -5.12 4.41
N GLY A 60 1.10 -4.08 3.86
CA GLY A 60 0.54 -2.73 3.75
C GLY A 60 1.02 -1.75 4.81
N PRO A 61 0.73 -1.93 6.12
CA PRO A 61 1.09 -0.93 7.14
C PRO A 61 2.58 -0.59 7.22
N PRO A 62 3.54 -1.53 7.20
CA PRO A 62 4.97 -1.20 7.11
C PRO A 62 5.32 -0.42 5.85
N GLY A 63 4.81 -0.85 4.69
CA GLY A 63 4.99 -0.13 3.42
C GLY A 63 4.43 1.29 3.47
N ALA A 64 3.26 1.47 4.12
CA ALA A 64 2.66 2.80 4.32
C ALA A 64 3.57 3.71 5.13
N VAL A 65 4.20 3.20 6.21
CA VAL A 65 5.14 3.97 7.02
C VAL A 65 6.38 4.34 6.21
N VAL A 66 6.96 3.41 5.46
CA VAL A 66 8.12 3.69 4.59
C VAL A 66 7.79 4.74 3.52
N ILE A 67 6.60 4.67 2.91
CA ILE A 67 6.12 5.72 1.98
C ILE A 67 6.00 7.07 2.69
N GLY A 68 5.38 7.09 3.87
CA GLY A 68 5.15 8.33 4.62
C GLY A 68 6.44 8.99 5.08
N GLU A 69 7.39 8.24 5.60
CA GLU A 69 8.72 8.75 6.00
C GLU A 69 9.49 9.28 4.80
N GLY A 70 9.46 8.56 3.65
CA GLY A 70 10.07 9.02 2.42
C GLY A 70 9.48 10.34 1.93
N LEU A 71 8.15 10.48 1.97
CA LEU A 71 7.44 11.71 1.61
C LEU A 71 7.74 12.85 2.58
N ALA A 72 7.74 12.60 3.88
CA ALA A 72 8.09 13.59 4.90
C ALA A 72 9.53 14.09 4.71
N ALA A 73 10.47 13.21 4.36
CA ALA A 73 11.85 13.57 4.05
C ALA A 73 11.98 14.43 2.77
N LEU A 74 10.98 14.38 1.88
CA LEU A 74 10.84 15.24 0.70
C LEU A 74 10.01 16.50 0.97
N GLY A 75 9.56 16.71 2.21
CA GLY A 75 8.85 17.93 2.63
C GLY A 75 7.34 17.88 2.48
N TYR A 76 6.74 16.69 2.30
CA TYR A 76 5.28 16.53 2.32
C TYR A 76 4.76 16.50 3.76
N GLU A 77 3.54 16.98 3.96
CA GLU A 77 2.76 16.66 5.13
C GLU A 77 2.12 15.27 4.91
N VAL A 78 2.20 14.40 5.91
CA VAL A 78 1.68 13.03 5.83
C VAL A 78 0.53 12.84 6.80
N VAL A 79 -0.54 12.21 6.32
CA VAL A 79 -1.68 11.81 7.13
C VAL A 79 -2.00 10.36 6.80
N TYR A 80 -1.98 9.48 7.80
CA TYR A 80 -2.40 8.11 7.64
C TYR A 80 -3.91 7.97 7.85
N VAL A 81 -4.52 7.11 7.06
CA VAL A 81 -5.96 6.81 7.14
C VAL A 81 -6.12 5.29 7.18
N SER A 82 -6.86 4.80 8.15
CA SER A 82 -7.23 3.39 8.23
C SER A 82 -8.54 3.26 9.00
N ASP A 83 -8.95 2.05 9.31
CA ASP A 83 -10.07 1.81 10.19
C ASP A 83 -9.61 1.39 11.60
N ARG A 84 -10.58 1.28 12.51
CA ARG A 84 -10.36 0.96 13.94
C ARG A 84 -9.52 -0.29 14.20
N TYR A 85 -9.37 -1.19 13.24
CA TYR A 85 -8.61 -2.42 13.42
C TYR A 85 -7.10 -2.23 13.20
N THR A 86 -6.71 -1.26 12.36
CA THR A 86 -5.31 -0.98 12.03
C THR A 86 -4.80 0.32 12.67
N VAL A 87 -5.66 1.31 12.93
CA VAL A 87 -5.28 2.59 13.54
C VAL A 87 -4.44 2.42 14.82
N PRO A 88 -4.79 1.51 15.76
CA PRO A 88 -3.97 1.35 16.99
C PRO A 88 -2.52 0.95 16.71
N SER A 89 -2.29 0.07 15.73
CA SER A 89 -0.94 -0.39 15.38
C SER A 89 -0.14 0.66 14.64
N ILE A 90 -0.77 1.46 13.77
CA ILE A 90 -0.09 2.60 13.15
C ILE A 90 0.34 3.59 14.23
N ASN A 91 -0.56 3.98 15.15
CA ASN A 91 -0.23 4.86 16.26
C ASN A 91 0.89 4.32 17.17
N HIS A 92 0.91 2.99 17.41
CA HIS A 92 1.98 2.35 18.16
C HIS A 92 3.34 2.53 17.49
N THR A 93 3.39 2.32 16.18
CA THR A 93 4.65 2.33 15.40
C THR A 93 5.18 3.74 15.18
N ILE A 94 4.32 4.70 14.79
CA ILE A 94 4.77 6.05 14.43
C ILE A 94 4.70 7.07 15.58
N GLY A 95 4.04 6.76 16.71
CA GLY A 95 3.80 7.70 17.80
C GLY A 95 3.09 8.98 17.32
N ASP A 96 3.64 10.12 17.67
CA ASP A 96 3.12 11.46 17.32
C ASP A 96 3.71 12.02 16.00
N ALA A 97 4.38 11.21 15.18
CA ALA A 97 5.08 11.70 13.99
C ALA A 97 4.14 12.26 12.90
N ALA A 98 2.91 11.73 12.80
CA ALA A 98 1.91 12.19 11.84
C ALA A 98 0.48 11.89 12.35
N PRO A 99 -0.54 12.63 11.89
CA PRO A 99 -1.94 12.30 12.21
C PRO A 99 -2.34 10.93 11.66
N VAL A 100 -3.09 10.15 12.46
CA VAL A 100 -3.72 8.89 12.05
C VAL A 100 -5.24 9.04 12.20
N ILE A 101 -5.96 8.83 11.13
CA ILE A 101 -7.41 9.02 11.05
C ILE A 101 -8.11 7.67 11.07
N ASP A 102 -9.00 7.47 12.03
CA ASP A 102 -9.93 6.34 12.05
C ASP A 102 -11.10 6.64 11.11
N PHE A 103 -11.08 6.04 9.92
CA PHE A 103 -12.18 6.14 8.97
C PHE A 103 -13.30 5.19 9.41
N PRO A 104 -14.53 5.68 9.64
CA PRO A 104 -15.58 4.86 10.22
C PRO A 104 -16.05 3.74 9.28
N ILE A 105 -16.24 2.54 9.84
CA ILE A 105 -16.93 1.45 9.14
C ILE A 105 -18.43 1.70 9.24
N THR A 106 -19.03 2.21 8.17
CA THR A 106 -20.43 2.66 8.16
C THR A 106 -21.05 2.53 6.76
N SER A 107 -22.24 3.11 6.55
CA SER A 107 -22.97 3.09 5.26
C SER A 107 -22.25 3.91 4.18
N ASP A 108 -22.57 3.66 2.91
CA ASP A 108 -21.99 4.36 1.75
C ASP A 108 -22.14 5.89 1.90
N GLY A 109 -23.35 6.40 2.16
CA GLY A 109 -23.58 7.84 2.26
C GLY A 109 -22.79 8.50 3.39
N GLN A 110 -22.68 7.86 4.55
CA GLN A 110 -21.89 8.39 5.67
C GLN A 110 -20.38 8.31 5.38
N SER A 111 -19.95 7.26 4.69
CA SER A 111 -18.54 7.12 4.28
C SER A 111 -18.16 8.16 3.22
N GLU A 112 -19.05 8.45 2.26
CA GLU A 112 -18.87 9.49 1.26
C GLU A 112 -18.79 10.87 1.90
N GLU A 113 -19.72 11.21 2.82
CA GLU A 113 -19.67 12.46 3.58
C GLU A 113 -18.36 12.61 4.37
N PHE A 114 -17.91 11.54 5.04
CA PHE A 114 -16.65 11.54 5.79
C PHE A 114 -15.45 11.74 4.87
N ALA A 115 -15.41 11.07 3.71
CA ALA A 115 -14.35 11.23 2.73
C ALA A 115 -14.28 12.67 2.19
N VAL A 116 -15.42 13.27 1.86
CA VAL A 116 -15.49 14.68 1.39
C VAL A 116 -14.99 15.64 2.47
N ASP A 117 -15.40 15.45 3.74
CA ASP A 117 -14.92 16.28 4.86
C ASP A 117 -13.39 16.13 5.03
N LEU A 118 -12.87 14.91 4.98
CA LEU A 118 -11.45 14.63 5.11
C LEU A 118 -10.63 15.26 3.98
N LEU A 119 -11.08 15.11 2.73
CA LEU A 119 -10.45 15.73 1.56
C LEU A 119 -10.48 17.26 1.66
N SER A 120 -11.59 17.84 2.14
CA SER A 120 -11.70 19.28 2.35
C SER A 120 -10.76 19.79 3.45
N ARG A 121 -10.64 19.05 4.55
CA ARG A 121 -9.82 19.40 5.71
C ARG A 121 -8.34 19.42 5.40
N TYR A 122 -7.85 18.40 4.71
CA TYR A 122 -6.42 18.23 4.44
C TYR A 122 -5.99 18.72 3.07
N SER A 123 -6.93 18.93 2.13
CA SER A 123 -6.67 19.38 0.76
C SER A 123 -5.48 18.63 0.14
N PRO A 124 -5.50 17.27 0.15
CA PRO A 124 -4.32 16.50 -0.22
C PRO A 124 -3.92 16.74 -1.67
N SER A 125 -2.62 16.73 -1.93
CA SER A 125 -2.07 16.77 -3.28
C SER A 125 -2.06 15.39 -3.93
N VAL A 126 -2.07 14.33 -3.12
CA VAL A 126 -2.12 12.93 -3.56
C VAL A 126 -2.80 12.06 -2.49
N VAL A 127 -3.51 11.03 -2.95
CA VAL A 127 -4.08 9.97 -2.09
C VAL A 127 -3.50 8.63 -2.52
N ILE A 128 -2.89 7.89 -1.61
CA ILE A 128 -2.20 6.63 -1.87
C ILE A 128 -2.88 5.52 -1.07
N ALA A 129 -3.30 4.44 -1.74
CA ALA A 129 -3.69 3.19 -1.08
C ALA A 129 -2.54 2.19 -1.16
N ILE A 130 -2.28 1.50 -0.06
CA ILE A 130 -1.38 0.35 -0.03
C ILE A 130 -2.01 -0.76 0.79
N GLU A 131 -2.15 -1.95 0.20
CA GLU A 131 -2.83 -3.11 0.77
C GLU A 131 -4.12 -2.71 1.50
N ARG A 132 -4.98 -2.06 0.74
CA ARG A 132 -6.30 -1.66 1.23
C ARG A 132 -7.38 -2.29 0.38
N CYS A 133 -8.16 -3.19 0.98
CA CYS A 133 -9.27 -3.83 0.29
C CYS A 133 -10.22 -2.78 -0.29
N GLY A 134 -10.48 -2.88 -1.59
CA GLY A 134 -11.39 -2.01 -2.30
C GLY A 134 -12.74 -2.68 -2.60
N MET A 135 -13.71 -1.86 -2.96
CA MET A 135 -15.07 -2.26 -3.22
C MET A 135 -15.17 -3.10 -4.50
N THR A 136 -15.89 -4.22 -4.43
CA THR A 136 -16.28 -5.02 -5.61
C THR A 136 -17.44 -4.36 -6.37
N ALA A 137 -17.76 -4.87 -7.55
CA ALA A 137 -18.92 -4.42 -8.33
C ALA A 137 -20.29 -4.58 -7.59
N GLN A 138 -20.34 -5.40 -6.54
CA GLN A 138 -21.51 -5.61 -5.70
C GLN A 138 -21.57 -4.65 -4.50
N GLY A 139 -20.59 -3.78 -4.31
CA GLY A 139 -20.51 -2.86 -3.18
C GLY A 139 -20.06 -3.54 -1.87
N THR A 140 -19.42 -4.70 -1.96
CA THR A 140 -18.90 -5.51 -0.84
C THR A 140 -17.38 -5.59 -0.90
N PHE A 141 -16.75 -6.00 0.20
CA PHE A 141 -15.31 -6.20 0.32
C PHE A 141 -15.02 -7.67 0.58
N HIS A 142 -14.07 -8.23 -0.15
CA HIS A 142 -13.76 -9.65 -0.07
C HIS A 142 -12.26 -9.89 0.08
N ASN A 143 -11.90 -10.89 0.90
CA ASN A 143 -10.53 -11.36 0.96
C ASN A 143 -10.18 -12.23 -0.25
N MET A 144 -8.91 -12.67 -0.35
CA MET A 144 -8.42 -13.51 -1.44
C MET A 144 -9.18 -14.84 -1.62
N HIS A 145 -9.86 -15.33 -0.59
CA HIS A 145 -10.67 -16.55 -0.61
C HIS A 145 -12.15 -16.29 -0.95
N GLY A 146 -12.52 -15.05 -1.28
CA GLY A 146 -13.90 -14.66 -1.58
C GLY A 146 -14.81 -14.56 -0.36
N LYS A 147 -14.27 -14.56 0.87
CA LYS A 147 -15.04 -14.32 2.09
C LYS A 147 -15.35 -12.83 2.23
N ASP A 148 -16.61 -12.51 2.54
CA ASP A 148 -17.04 -11.13 2.78
C ASP A 148 -16.44 -10.59 4.09
N ILE A 149 -15.68 -9.50 3.99
CA ILE A 149 -15.06 -8.77 5.10
C ILE A 149 -15.64 -7.35 5.26
N SER A 150 -16.77 -7.05 4.64
CA SER A 150 -17.37 -5.69 4.64
C SER A 150 -17.63 -5.14 6.04
N ALA A 151 -17.88 -6.00 7.04
CA ALA A 151 -18.05 -5.60 8.44
C ALA A 151 -16.74 -5.15 9.13
N TYR A 152 -15.62 -5.42 8.52
CA TYR A 152 -14.28 -5.19 9.06
C TYR A 152 -13.45 -4.22 8.22
N ASN A 153 -14.01 -3.64 7.15
CA ASN A 153 -13.33 -2.78 6.21
C ASN A 153 -14.08 -1.45 6.03
N ALA A 154 -13.43 -0.33 6.31
CA ALA A 154 -13.99 0.98 6.02
C ALA A 154 -13.99 1.26 4.50
N ARG A 155 -15.02 1.98 4.03
CA ARG A 155 -15.25 2.30 2.62
C ARG A 155 -14.40 3.49 2.16
N THR A 156 -13.09 3.33 2.25
CA THR A 156 -12.12 4.37 1.91
C THR A 156 -12.04 4.65 0.41
N ASP A 157 -12.68 3.82 -0.42
CA ASP A 157 -12.85 4.00 -1.87
C ASP A 157 -13.33 5.40 -2.25
N PHE A 158 -14.19 6.01 -1.41
CA PHE A 158 -14.70 7.36 -1.64
C PHE A 158 -13.62 8.45 -1.63
N LEU A 159 -12.48 8.23 -0.97
CA LEU A 159 -11.32 9.12 -1.07
C LEU A 159 -10.73 9.10 -2.49
N PHE A 160 -10.74 7.95 -3.14
CA PHE A 160 -10.14 7.73 -4.45
C PHE A 160 -11.09 8.14 -5.58
N THR A 161 -12.38 7.92 -5.43
CA THR A 161 -13.39 8.34 -6.42
C THR A 161 -13.65 9.85 -6.41
N SER A 162 -13.30 10.53 -5.30
CA SER A 162 -13.48 11.98 -5.12
C SER A 162 -12.20 12.78 -5.28
N HIS A 163 -11.07 12.17 -5.66
CA HIS A 163 -9.77 12.82 -5.87
C HIS A 163 -9.14 12.42 -7.21
N ASN A 164 -8.44 13.37 -7.86
CA ASN A 164 -7.93 13.17 -9.23
C ASN A 164 -6.49 12.62 -9.29
N ARG A 165 -5.75 12.67 -8.19
CA ARG A 165 -4.34 12.25 -8.13
C ARG A 165 -4.24 11.12 -7.09
N THR A 166 -4.43 9.91 -7.59
CA THR A 166 -4.55 8.73 -6.74
C THR A 166 -3.59 7.63 -7.18
N ILE A 167 -3.04 6.90 -6.22
CA ILE A 167 -2.15 5.77 -6.44
C ILE A 167 -2.70 4.57 -5.67
N GLY A 168 -2.75 3.43 -6.33
CA GLY A 168 -3.00 2.14 -5.69
C GLY A 168 -1.71 1.33 -5.66
N VAL A 169 -1.44 0.64 -4.56
CA VAL A 169 -0.37 -0.34 -4.43
C VAL A 169 -0.99 -1.63 -3.91
N GLY A 170 -0.82 -2.73 -4.66
CA GLY A 170 -1.46 -4.00 -4.34
C GLY A 170 -0.75 -5.19 -4.96
N ASP A 171 -1.18 -6.42 -4.60
CA ASP A 171 -0.54 -7.67 -4.98
C ASP A 171 -1.50 -8.83 -5.30
N GLY A 172 -2.82 -8.69 -5.01
CA GLY A 172 -3.79 -9.79 -5.09
C GLY A 172 -5.00 -9.56 -6.00
N GLY A 173 -5.35 -8.29 -6.26
CA GLY A 173 -6.48 -7.92 -7.15
C GLY A 173 -7.73 -7.43 -6.43
N ASN A 174 -7.79 -7.51 -5.11
CA ASN A 174 -8.90 -6.99 -4.29
C ASN A 174 -8.58 -5.62 -3.66
N GLU A 175 -7.43 -5.04 -3.90
CA GLU A 175 -6.99 -3.76 -3.36
C GLU A 175 -7.43 -2.58 -4.24
N ILE A 176 -7.58 -1.41 -3.63
CA ILE A 176 -7.86 -0.15 -4.33
C ILE A 176 -6.78 0.12 -5.37
N GLY A 177 -7.20 0.41 -6.60
CA GLY A 177 -6.35 0.58 -7.77
C GLY A 177 -6.42 -0.61 -8.75
N MET A 178 -6.66 -1.82 -8.26
CA MET A 178 -6.82 -3.01 -9.12
C MET A 178 -8.01 -2.91 -10.07
N GLY A 179 -8.94 -1.99 -9.79
CA GLY A 179 -10.04 -1.63 -10.70
C GLY A 179 -9.56 -1.13 -12.08
N ASN A 180 -8.30 -0.70 -12.21
CA ASN A 180 -7.69 -0.34 -13.49
C ASN A 180 -7.64 -1.54 -14.47
N HIS A 181 -7.50 -2.76 -13.93
CA HIS A 181 -7.35 -4.00 -14.67
C HIS A 181 -8.25 -5.12 -14.13
N ALA A 182 -9.44 -4.78 -13.62
CA ALA A 182 -10.36 -5.72 -12.99
C ALA A 182 -10.75 -6.91 -13.89
N ASP A 183 -10.85 -6.70 -15.20
CA ASP A 183 -11.12 -7.73 -16.19
C ASP A 183 -9.95 -8.73 -16.33
N VAL A 184 -8.72 -8.26 -16.30
CA VAL A 184 -7.51 -9.10 -16.31
C VAL A 184 -7.39 -9.88 -15.00
N VAL A 185 -7.61 -9.22 -13.87
CA VAL A 185 -7.62 -9.88 -12.56
C VAL A 185 -8.64 -11.01 -12.53
N ALA A 186 -9.90 -10.74 -12.92
CA ALA A 186 -10.96 -11.75 -12.94
C ALA A 186 -10.70 -12.91 -13.91
N ALA A 187 -9.92 -12.70 -14.97
CA ALA A 187 -9.54 -13.73 -15.92
C ALA A 187 -8.31 -14.55 -15.50
N THR A 188 -7.59 -14.14 -14.45
CA THR A 188 -6.37 -14.79 -13.97
C THR A 188 -6.72 -15.74 -12.83
N GLU A 189 -6.59 -17.05 -13.05
CA GLU A 189 -7.03 -18.10 -12.12
C GLU A 189 -6.36 -18.01 -10.73
N SER A 190 -5.13 -17.52 -10.66
CA SER A 190 -4.38 -17.38 -9.39
C SER A 190 -4.75 -16.15 -8.58
N LEU A 191 -5.47 -15.18 -9.18
CA LEU A 191 -5.90 -13.95 -8.52
C LEU A 191 -7.36 -14.06 -8.04
N VAL A 192 -7.86 -12.99 -7.42
CA VAL A 192 -9.21 -13.00 -6.83
C VAL A 192 -10.30 -13.06 -7.91
N GLY A 193 -11.31 -13.89 -7.72
CA GLY A 193 -12.44 -14.03 -8.64
C GLY A 193 -13.43 -12.86 -8.60
N MET A 194 -13.39 -12.04 -7.55
CA MET A 194 -14.19 -10.82 -7.38
C MET A 194 -13.25 -9.63 -7.12
N PRO A 195 -12.69 -9.04 -8.20
CA PRO A 195 -11.72 -7.95 -8.05
C PRO A 195 -12.34 -6.68 -7.50
N CYS A 196 -11.49 -5.84 -6.95
CA CYS A 196 -11.82 -4.44 -6.70
C CYS A 196 -12.16 -3.73 -8.02
N VAL A 197 -13.13 -2.82 -7.98
CA VAL A 197 -13.50 -1.97 -9.13
C VAL A 197 -13.05 -0.52 -8.99
N THR A 198 -12.54 -0.15 -7.81
CA THR A 198 -12.04 1.21 -7.56
C THR A 198 -10.75 1.44 -8.29
N LYS A 199 -10.76 2.45 -9.16
CA LYS A 199 -9.63 2.83 -10.00
C LYS A 199 -8.78 3.92 -9.34
N THR A 200 -7.51 3.99 -9.76
CA THR A 200 -6.57 5.05 -9.41
C THR A 200 -5.92 5.64 -10.65
N SER A 201 -5.28 6.80 -10.51
CA SER A 201 -4.52 7.42 -11.61
C SER A 201 -3.34 6.56 -12.01
N GLU A 202 -2.59 6.07 -11.00
CA GLU A 202 -1.46 5.17 -11.19
C GLU A 202 -1.66 3.90 -10.34
N LEU A 203 -1.15 2.77 -10.84
CA LEU A 203 -1.17 1.49 -10.15
C LEU A 203 0.25 0.93 -10.07
N VAL A 204 0.70 0.67 -8.87
CA VAL A 204 1.92 -0.07 -8.56
C VAL A 204 1.56 -1.48 -8.14
N ILE A 205 2.21 -2.47 -8.73
CA ILE A 205 2.04 -3.88 -8.34
C ILE A 205 3.34 -4.43 -7.75
N GLY A 206 3.23 -5.32 -6.78
CA GLY A 206 4.36 -6.00 -6.17
C GLY A 206 4.02 -7.43 -5.82
N SER A 207 5.00 -8.27 -5.54
CA SER A 207 4.77 -9.64 -5.04
C SER A 207 4.25 -9.65 -3.60
N THR A 208 4.47 -8.55 -2.87
CA THR A 208 3.69 -8.06 -1.73
C THR A 208 3.44 -6.57 -1.94
N SER A 209 2.39 -6.03 -1.35
CA SER A 209 2.13 -4.58 -1.41
C SER A 209 3.26 -3.78 -0.75
N ASN A 210 3.86 -4.28 0.34
CA ASN A 210 5.01 -3.63 0.97
C ASN A 210 6.16 -3.45 -0.01
N TRP A 211 6.49 -4.48 -0.81
CA TRP A 211 7.57 -4.38 -1.81
C TRP A 211 7.21 -3.36 -2.90
N GLY A 212 5.95 -3.33 -3.35
CA GLY A 212 5.46 -2.29 -4.26
C GLY A 212 5.64 -0.88 -3.68
N GLY A 213 5.32 -0.72 -2.39
CA GLY A 213 5.54 0.53 -1.64
C GLY A 213 7.02 0.93 -1.56
N TYR A 214 7.91 -0.02 -1.29
CA TYR A 214 9.37 0.22 -1.28
C TYR A 214 9.88 0.60 -2.69
N GLY A 215 9.34 -0.03 -3.73
CA GLY A 215 9.61 0.33 -5.12
C GLY A 215 9.19 1.76 -5.46
N LEU A 216 8.02 2.18 -5.00
CA LEU A 216 7.56 3.57 -5.15
C LEU A 216 8.53 4.55 -4.47
N VAL A 217 9.01 4.25 -3.25
CA VAL A 217 9.96 5.11 -2.53
C VAL A 217 11.34 5.10 -3.18
N ALA A 218 11.77 3.97 -3.75
CA ALA A 218 13.00 3.91 -4.55
C ALA A 218 12.89 4.79 -5.80
N ALA A 219 11.74 4.77 -6.51
CA ALA A 219 11.50 5.65 -7.65
C ALA A 219 11.46 7.13 -7.24
N LEU A 220 10.82 7.47 -6.10
CA LEU A 220 10.86 8.81 -5.51
C LEU A 220 12.30 9.26 -5.22
N SER A 221 13.12 8.34 -4.69
CA SER A 221 14.54 8.61 -4.41
C SER A 221 15.32 8.90 -5.69
N GLU A 222 15.13 8.11 -6.75
CA GLU A 222 15.78 8.32 -8.05
C GLU A 222 15.34 9.65 -8.67
N ARG A 223 14.04 9.96 -8.65
CA ARG A 223 13.48 11.17 -9.26
C ARG A 223 13.86 12.44 -8.51
N SER A 224 13.93 12.41 -7.17
CA SER A 224 14.33 13.55 -6.35
C SER A 224 15.85 13.76 -6.26
N GLY A 225 16.63 12.73 -6.59
CA GLY A 225 18.10 12.72 -6.41
C GLY A 225 18.52 12.58 -4.94
N LYS A 226 17.61 12.28 -4.03
CA LYS A 226 17.84 12.08 -2.60
C LYS A 226 17.35 10.69 -2.20
N ASN A 227 18.21 9.85 -1.63
CA ASN A 227 17.77 8.56 -1.12
C ASN A 227 16.89 8.75 0.13
N VAL A 228 15.61 8.45 -0.01
CA VAL A 228 14.59 8.50 1.06
C VAL A 228 14.00 7.12 1.36
N LEU A 229 14.54 6.06 0.76
CA LEU A 229 14.15 4.69 1.08
C LEU A 229 14.74 4.29 2.43
N ALA A 230 13.92 3.66 3.27
CA ALA A 230 14.37 3.10 4.54
C ALA A 230 15.60 2.19 4.39
N SER A 231 16.48 2.20 5.38
CA SER A 231 17.54 1.18 5.44
C SER A 231 16.93 -0.20 5.75
N VAL A 232 17.69 -1.24 5.52
CA VAL A 232 17.28 -2.62 5.86
C VAL A 232 16.98 -2.73 7.36
N GLU A 233 17.80 -2.15 8.20
CA GLU A 233 17.63 -2.18 9.65
C GLU A 233 16.36 -1.45 10.07
N HIS A 234 16.09 -0.28 9.47
CA HIS A 234 14.89 0.51 9.81
C HIS A 234 13.60 -0.17 9.33
N GLU A 235 13.60 -0.77 8.14
CA GLU A 235 12.45 -1.57 7.67
C GLU A 235 12.14 -2.72 8.65
N ARG A 236 13.18 -3.42 9.14
CA ARG A 236 13.02 -4.49 10.14
C ARG A 236 12.41 -3.96 11.45
N GLU A 237 12.87 -2.81 11.94
CA GLU A 237 12.32 -2.16 13.13
C GLU A 237 10.84 -1.81 12.95
N ILE A 238 10.46 -1.31 11.77
CA ILE A 238 9.06 -0.99 11.43
C ILE A 238 8.21 -2.27 11.47
N LEU A 239 8.63 -3.33 10.79
CA LEU A 239 7.90 -4.60 10.76
C LEU A 239 7.76 -5.20 12.17
N ASP A 240 8.84 -5.25 12.93
CA ASP A 240 8.84 -5.74 14.31
C ASP A 240 7.87 -4.95 15.20
N SER A 241 7.83 -3.63 15.07
CA SER A 241 6.90 -2.75 15.79
C SER A 241 5.43 -3.07 15.49
N PHE A 242 5.09 -3.34 14.22
CA PHE A 242 3.73 -3.75 13.85
C PHE A 242 3.37 -5.14 14.41
N VAL A 243 4.31 -6.09 14.43
CA VAL A 243 4.11 -7.40 15.06
C VAL A 243 3.92 -7.26 16.57
N GLU A 244 4.70 -6.42 17.23
CA GLU A 244 4.51 -6.09 18.67
C GLU A 244 3.14 -5.45 18.94
N ALA A 245 2.62 -4.66 17.99
CA ALA A 245 1.29 -4.09 18.06
C ALA A 245 0.16 -5.08 17.75
N GLY A 246 0.48 -6.34 17.43
CA GLY A 246 -0.48 -7.43 17.27
C GLY A 246 -0.89 -7.73 15.82
N LEU A 247 -0.20 -7.20 14.81
CA LEU A 247 -0.43 -7.59 13.42
C LEU A 247 0.06 -9.03 13.19
N VAL A 248 -0.51 -9.68 12.18
CA VAL A 248 -0.21 -11.06 11.81
C VAL A 248 0.25 -11.13 10.34
N ASP A 249 1.04 -12.12 10.01
CA ASP A 249 1.31 -12.45 8.61
C ASP A 249 0.03 -12.95 7.93
N GLY A 250 -0.31 -12.39 6.76
CA GLY A 250 -1.56 -12.69 6.04
C GLY A 250 -1.68 -14.16 5.61
N MET A 251 -0.56 -14.83 5.32
CA MET A 251 -0.54 -16.22 4.83
C MET A 251 -0.51 -17.24 5.97
N THR A 252 0.35 -17.07 6.96
CA THR A 252 0.45 -17.99 8.11
C THR A 252 -0.60 -17.71 9.17
N GLN A 253 -1.09 -16.47 9.23
CA GLN A 253 -2.00 -15.94 10.25
C GLN A 253 -1.40 -15.93 11.66
N ASP A 254 -0.09 -16.08 11.77
CA ASP A 254 0.67 -16.02 13.01
C ASP A 254 1.19 -14.60 13.25
N ASN A 255 1.33 -14.23 14.53
CA ASN A 255 1.97 -12.98 14.93
C ASN A 255 3.50 -13.15 14.90
N VAL A 256 4.05 -13.04 13.70
CA VAL A 256 5.48 -13.23 13.40
C VAL A 256 5.96 -12.16 12.41
N PRO A 257 7.25 -11.79 12.40
CA PRO A 257 7.78 -10.77 11.48
C PRO A 257 7.98 -11.34 10.07
N MET A 258 6.85 -11.66 9.44
CA MET A 258 6.72 -12.12 8.07
C MET A 258 5.72 -11.24 7.32
N VAL A 259 5.79 -11.22 6.00
CA VAL A 259 4.86 -10.53 5.11
C VAL A 259 4.47 -11.51 4.01
N ASP A 260 3.21 -11.91 3.95
CA ASP A 260 2.69 -12.85 2.95
C ASP A 260 3.45 -14.18 2.83
N GLY A 261 3.91 -14.67 3.99
CA GLY A 261 4.73 -15.87 4.07
C GLY A 261 6.21 -15.66 3.79
N PHE A 262 6.62 -14.48 3.35
CA PHE A 262 8.03 -14.13 3.21
C PHE A 262 8.65 -13.78 4.56
N SER A 263 9.78 -14.39 4.85
CA SER A 263 10.52 -14.14 6.07
C SER A 263 11.08 -12.72 6.15
N HIS A 264 11.45 -12.31 7.35
CA HIS A 264 12.13 -11.05 7.59
C HIS A 264 13.38 -10.87 6.70
N ASP A 265 14.16 -11.94 6.48
CA ASP A 265 15.36 -11.88 5.66
C ASP A 265 15.03 -11.71 4.16
N GLU A 266 13.95 -12.32 3.67
CA GLU A 266 13.49 -12.15 2.28
C GLU A 266 12.99 -10.73 2.03
N ASN A 267 12.20 -10.15 2.96
CA ASN A 267 11.78 -8.75 2.89
C ASN A 267 13.00 -7.81 2.88
N SER A 268 13.95 -8.03 3.79
CA SER A 268 15.20 -7.28 3.88
C SER A 268 16.04 -7.35 2.60
N ALA A 269 16.05 -8.51 1.93
CA ALA A 269 16.77 -8.69 0.68
C ALA A 269 16.22 -7.81 -0.45
N ILE A 270 14.91 -7.61 -0.52
CA ILE A 270 14.29 -6.69 -1.49
C ILE A 270 14.70 -5.24 -1.21
N VAL A 271 14.61 -4.79 0.04
CA VAL A 271 15.06 -3.43 0.43
C VAL A 271 16.52 -3.25 0.07
N GLN A 272 17.38 -4.25 0.37
CA GLN A 272 18.82 -4.20 0.04
C GLN A 272 19.06 -4.06 -1.46
N ARG A 273 18.34 -4.82 -2.31
CA ARG A 273 18.44 -4.73 -3.77
C ARG A 273 18.01 -3.36 -4.29
N LEU A 274 16.96 -2.76 -3.75
CA LEU A 274 16.53 -1.40 -4.09
C LEU A 274 17.58 -0.36 -3.66
N GLN A 275 18.19 -0.51 -2.49
CA GLN A 275 19.29 0.34 -2.04
C GLN A 275 20.53 0.20 -2.96
N ASP A 276 20.83 -1.03 -3.43
CA ASP A 276 21.93 -1.27 -4.38
C ASP A 276 21.63 -0.64 -5.74
N TYR A 277 20.38 -0.72 -6.20
CA TYR A 277 19.91 -0.04 -7.41
C TYR A 277 20.14 1.47 -7.31
N LEU A 278 19.70 2.10 -6.21
CA LEU A 278 19.87 3.55 -5.99
C LEU A 278 21.34 3.96 -5.97
N ARG A 279 22.19 3.19 -5.28
CA ARG A 279 23.64 3.43 -5.29
C ARG A 279 24.24 3.36 -6.70
N ALA A 280 23.83 2.39 -7.50
CA ALA A 280 24.29 2.25 -8.88
C ALA A 280 23.82 3.39 -9.78
N LYS A 281 22.70 4.04 -9.46
CA LYS A 281 22.19 5.25 -10.11
C LYS A 281 22.85 6.55 -9.60
N GLY A 282 23.73 6.46 -8.61
CA GLY A 282 24.40 7.61 -7.99
C GLY A 282 23.52 8.40 -7.02
N VAL A 283 22.42 7.81 -6.57
CA VAL A 283 21.54 8.38 -5.54
C VAL A 283 22.09 7.94 -4.18
N SER A 284 22.57 8.89 -3.39
CA SER A 284 23.14 8.66 -2.05
C SER A 284 22.24 9.23 -0.97
N ALA A 285 22.42 8.71 0.27
CA ALA A 285 21.74 9.22 1.45
C ALA A 285 22.12 10.69 1.74
#